data_eb89ca99eb17ba735b7afcc15b93913a
#
_entry.id   eb89ca99eb17ba735b7afcc15b93913a
#
_cell.length_a   1.000
_cell.length_b   1.000
_cell.length_c   1.000
_cell.angle_alpha   90.00
_cell.angle_beta   90.00
_cell.angle_gamma   90.00
#
_symmetry.space_group_name_H-M   'P 1'
#
loop_
_entity.id
_entity.type
_entity.pdbx_description
1 polymer ?
#
loop_
_entity_poly.entity_id
_entity_poly.type
_entity_poly.pdbx_seq_one_letter_code
_entity_poly.pdbx_strand_id
1 'polypeptide(L)'
;MKSCIYPARQSQRGFSLIEVLVAVLILGIGLLGTAALQLLSLQNINNAELRTQASLFAQELSELARTAGSPNDFAANTGSTDDCTGMTPDTFENWCNAMGETLPGATFSSEWDGGSRDFITTITWPERMKFWEPTDNNEAEVRDSS
;
A
#
# COMPACT_ATOMS: atom_id res chain seq x y z
N MET A 1 10.30 37.32 -72.93
CA MET A 1 10.60 35.91 -72.71
C MET A 1 10.09 35.54 -71.32
N LYS A 2 9.00 34.78 -71.17
CA LYS A 2 8.46 34.34 -69.88
C LYS A 2 8.91 32.91 -69.65
N SER A 3 9.81 32.75 -68.63
CA SER A 3 10.24 31.43 -68.17
C SER A 3 9.12 30.78 -67.33
N CYS A 4 8.56 29.70 -67.81
CA CYS A 4 7.65 28.84 -67.06
C CYS A 4 8.48 27.97 -66.10
N ILE A 5 8.41 28.26 -64.79
CA ILE A 5 8.98 27.40 -63.75
C ILE A 5 7.95 26.30 -63.50
N TYR A 6 8.26 25.08 -63.91
CA TYR A 6 7.46 23.87 -63.53
C TYR A 6 7.82 23.48 -62.11
N PRO A 7 6.80 23.34 -61.23
CA PRO A 7 7.08 22.81 -59.90
C PRO A 7 7.49 21.33 -60.00
N ALA A 8 8.59 20.99 -59.36
CA ALA A 8 9.05 19.61 -59.30
C ALA A 8 8.00 18.73 -58.59
N ARG A 9 7.55 17.67 -59.26
CA ARG A 9 6.69 16.67 -58.70
C ARG A 9 7.41 16.01 -57.52
N GLN A 10 6.94 16.27 -56.31
CA GLN A 10 7.38 15.54 -55.11
C GLN A 10 6.86 14.08 -55.25
N SER A 11 7.81 13.15 -55.33
CA SER A 11 7.53 11.70 -55.31
C SER A 11 6.94 11.34 -53.95
N GLN A 12 5.65 11.06 -53.91
CA GLN A 12 4.98 10.50 -52.73
C GLN A 12 5.47 9.05 -52.58
N ARG A 13 6.30 8.82 -51.54
CA ARG A 13 6.66 7.48 -51.12
C ARG A 13 5.53 6.91 -50.27
N GLY A 14 4.87 5.87 -50.77
CA GLY A 14 3.88 5.11 -50.01
C GLY A 14 4.59 4.26 -48.92
N PHE A 15 3.96 4.11 -47.77
CA PHE A 15 4.43 3.21 -46.74
C PHE A 15 4.36 1.75 -47.21
N SER A 16 5.39 0.98 -46.88
CA SER A 16 5.39 -0.47 -47.14
C SER A 16 4.50 -1.17 -46.13
N LEU A 17 3.75 -2.19 -46.55
CA LEU A 17 2.91 -2.99 -45.66
C LEU A 17 3.70 -3.63 -44.52
N ILE A 18 4.95 -4.01 -44.78
CA ILE A 18 5.86 -4.55 -43.76
C ILE A 18 6.25 -3.50 -42.72
N GLU A 19 6.40 -2.23 -43.08
CA GLU A 19 6.75 -1.15 -42.18
C GLU A 19 5.63 -0.89 -41.16
N VAL A 20 4.37 -0.90 -41.58
CA VAL A 20 3.22 -0.78 -40.71
C VAL A 20 3.13 -1.99 -39.78
N LEU A 21 3.39 -3.20 -40.29
CA LEU A 21 3.32 -4.42 -39.50
C LEU A 21 4.39 -4.42 -38.37
N VAL A 22 5.61 -4.03 -38.68
CA VAL A 22 6.71 -3.90 -37.70
C VAL A 22 6.40 -2.79 -36.70
N ALA A 23 5.88 -1.65 -37.14
CA ALA A 23 5.51 -0.55 -36.26
C ALA A 23 4.43 -0.96 -35.23
N VAL A 24 3.40 -1.67 -35.65
CA VAL A 24 2.33 -2.17 -34.75
C VAL A 24 2.88 -3.21 -33.79
N LEU A 25 3.80 -4.07 -34.22
CA LEU A 25 4.43 -5.07 -33.35
C LEU A 25 5.26 -4.41 -32.24
N ILE A 26 6.09 -3.43 -32.60
CA ILE A 26 6.90 -2.67 -31.60
C ILE A 26 5.99 -1.90 -30.65
N LEU A 27 4.95 -1.26 -31.16
CA LEU A 27 3.95 -0.55 -30.35
C LEU A 27 3.27 -1.50 -29.37
N GLY A 28 2.87 -2.70 -29.81
CA GLY A 28 2.25 -3.71 -28.97
C GLY A 28 3.14 -4.15 -27.81
N ILE A 29 4.42 -4.43 -28.09
CA ILE A 29 5.40 -4.78 -27.02
C ILE A 29 5.59 -3.62 -26.05
N GLY A 30 5.69 -2.38 -26.54
CA GLY A 30 5.82 -1.19 -25.72
C GLY A 30 4.62 -1.00 -24.79
N LEU A 31 3.39 -1.17 -25.26
CA LEU A 31 2.18 -1.07 -24.46
C LEU A 31 2.09 -2.17 -23.38
N LEU A 32 2.47 -3.40 -23.70
CA LEU A 32 2.51 -4.48 -22.72
C LEU A 32 3.54 -4.21 -21.62
N GLY A 33 4.71 -3.67 -21.97
CA GLY A 33 5.74 -3.27 -21.00
C GLY A 33 5.26 -2.19 -20.05
N THR A 34 4.61 -1.14 -20.55
CA THR A 34 4.06 -0.08 -19.70
C THR A 34 2.92 -0.57 -18.82
N ALA A 35 2.05 -1.44 -19.31
CA ALA A 35 0.98 -2.04 -18.52
C ALA A 35 1.53 -2.86 -17.32
N ALA A 36 2.60 -3.63 -17.52
CA ALA A 36 3.25 -4.38 -16.46
C ALA A 36 3.83 -3.45 -15.37
N LEU A 37 4.47 -2.36 -15.75
CA LEU A 37 5.01 -1.37 -14.80
C LEU A 37 3.90 -0.68 -14.00
N GLN A 38 2.77 -0.36 -14.63
CA GLN A 38 1.62 0.24 -13.93
C GLN A 38 1.05 -0.70 -12.88
N LEU A 39 0.94 -2.00 -13.18
CA LEU A 39 0.46 -3.00 -12.22
C LEU A 39 1.37 -3.08 -10.98
N LEU A 40 2.69 -3.13 -11.17
CA LEU A 40 3.65 -3.12 -10.07
C LEU A 40 3.57 -1.85 -9.23
N SER A 41 3.37 -0.69 -9.88
CA SER A 41 3.21 0.59 -9.18
C SER A 41 1.96 0.60 -8.30
N LEU A 42 0.83 0.08 -8.78
CA LEU A 42 -0.41 -0.01 -8.01
C LEU A 42 -0.27 -0.93 -6.79
N GLN A 43 0.45 -2.04 -6.91
CA GLN A 43 0.72 -2.92 -5.78
C GLN A 43 1.54 -2.22 -4.69
N ASN A 44 2.58 -1.49 -5.08
CA ASN A 44 3.41 -0.73 -4.14
C ASN A 44 2.62 0.38 -3.42
N ILE A 45 1.69 1.05 -4.13
CA ILE A 45 0.84 2.08 -3.55
C ILE A 45 -0.09 1.46 -2.49
N ASN A 46 -0.73 0.33 -2.79
CA ASN A 46 -1.62 -0.33 -1.84
C ASN A 46 -0.88 -0.76 -0.56
N ASN A 47 0.33 -1.30 -0.67
CA ASN A 47 1.12 -1.68 0.49
C ASN A 47 1.57 -0.45 1.31
N ALA A 48 1.92 0.66 0.64
CA ALA A 48 2.27 1.91 1.31
C ALA A 48 1.06 2.52 2.04
N GLU A 49 -0.13 2.41 1.48
CA GLU A 49 -1.37 2.84 2.11
C GLU A 49 -1.68 2.05 3.37
N LEU A 50 -1.62 0.72 3.32
CA LEU A 50 -1.83 -0.14 4.50
C LEU A 50 -0.84 0.19 5.62
N ARG A 51 0.44 0.41 5.29
CA ARG A 51 1.45 0.82 6.26
C ARG A 51 1.15 2.18 6.90
N THR A 52 0.68 3.13 6.10
CA THR A 52 0.30 4.46 6.61
C THR A 52 -0.89 4.34 7.56
N GLN A 53 -1.89 3.55 7.22
CA GLN A 53 -3.05 3.31 8.07
C GLN A 53 -2.68 2.59 9.36
N ALA A 54 -1.86 1.56 9.31
CA ALA A 54 -1.35 0.89 10.50
C ALA A 54 -0.60 1.86 11.44
N SER A 55 0.22 2.75 10.88
CA SER A 55 0.91 3.78 11.66
C SER A 55 -0.07 4.77 12.31
N LEU A 56 -1.15 5.15 11.64
CA LEU A 56 -2.18 6.01 12.22
C LEU A 56 -2.92 5.32 13.37
N PHE A 57 -3.28 4.04 13.22
CA PHE A 57 -3.91 3.28 14.29
C PHE A 57 -2.98 3.08 15.49
N ALA A 58 -1.68 2.87 15.27
CA ALA A 58 -0.71 2.80 16.36
C ALA A 58 -0.61 4.12 17.13
N GLN A 59 -0.57 5.25 16.43
CA GLN A 59 -0.57 6.58 17.04
C GLN A 59 -1.88 6.86 17.79
N GLU A 60 -3.01 6.51 17.20
CA GLU A 60 -4.34 6.67 17.84
C GLU A 60 -4.40 5.90 19.16
N LEU A 61 -3.94 4.65 19.20
CA LEU A 61 -3.91 3.86 20.41
C LEU A 61 -3.00 4.48 21.48
N SER A 62 -1.84 4.98 21.08
CA SER A 62 -0.92 5.69 21.99
C SER A 62 -1.58 6.93 22.59
N GLU A 63 -2.32 7.70 21.78
CA GLU A 63 -3.05 8.87 22.25
C GLU A 63 -4.23 8.51 23.15
N LEU A 64 -4.96 7.43 22.85
CA LEU A 64 -6.02 6.92 23.72
C LEU A 64 -5.47 6.53 25.09
N ALA A 65 -4.36 5.80 25.15
CA ALA A 65 -3.69 5.41 26.37
C ALA A 65 -3.21 6.63 27.18
N ARG A 66 -2.70 7.65 26.50
CA ARG A 66 -2.23 8.90 27.13
C ARG A 66 -3.38 9.75 27.69
N THR A 67 -4.47 9.88 26.94
CA THR A 67 -5.63 10.69 27.33
C THR A 67 -6.46 10.04 28.43
N ALA A 68 -6.47 8.72 28.51
CA ALA A 68 -7.15 7.97 29.58
C ALA A 68 -6.43 8.14 30.94
N GLY A 69 -5.19 8.64 30.96
CA GLY A 69 -4.41 8.85 32.17
C GLY A 69 -3.95 7.55 32.85
N SER A 70 -4.22 6.42 32.24
CA SER A 70 -3.87 5.09 32.74
C SER A 70 -3.39 4.20 31.57
N PRO A 71 -2.15 4.36 31.13
CA PRO A 71 -1.60 3.56 30.02
C PRO A 71 -1.66 2.06 30.29
N ASN A 72 -1.65 1.64 31.56
CA ASN A 72 -1.76 0.23 31.93
C ASN A 72 -3.07 -0.40 31.53
N ASP A 73 -4.16 0.37 31.41
CA ASP A 73 -5.47 -0.16 31.01
C ASP A 73 -5.50 -0.57 29.52
N PHE A 74 -4.57 -0.01 28.74
CA PHE A 74 -4.38 -0.32 27.33
C PHE A 74 -3.18 -1.24 27.08
N ALA A 75 -2.37 -1.51 28.10
CA ALA A 75 -1.20 -2.35 28.01
C ALA A 75 -1.55 -3.85 28.20
N ALA A 76 -0.61 -4.70 27.79
CA ALA A 76 -0.74 -6.17 27.86
C ALA A 76 -1.94 -6.75 27.09
N ASN A 77 -2.46 -5.99 26.13
CA ASN A 77 -3.49 -6.46 25.22
C ASN A 77 -2.83 -7.02 23.96
N THR A 78 -3.25 -8.23 23.60
CA THR A 78 -2.86 -8.87 22.36
C THR A 78 -4.12 -9.43 21.72
N GLY A 79 -4.32 -9.15 20.45
CA GLY A 79 -5.53 -9.60 19.77
C GLY A 79 -5.42 -9.58 18.26
N SER A 80 -6.52 -9.94 17.63
CA SER A 80 -6.71 -9.88 16.18
C SER A 80 -7.94 -9.04 15.85
N THR A 81 -7.90 -8.35 14.73
CA THR A 81 -9.06 -7.62 14.20
C THR A 81 -10.22 -8.52 13.78
N ASP A 82 -10.00 -9.84 13.75
CA ASP A 82 -11.06 -10.81 13.47
C ASP A 82 -11.99 -11.03 14.68
N ASP A 83 -11.53 -10.74 15.90
CA ASP A 83 -12.31 -10.82 17.12
C ASP A 83 -11.91 -9.73 18.11
N CYS A 84 -12.67 -8.65 18.11
CA CYS A 84 -12.48 -7.50 18.99
C CYS A 84 -13.41 -7.53 20.22
N THR A 85 -14.19 -8.61 20.42
CA THR A 85 -15.24 -8.65 21.43
C THR A 85 -14.69 -8.73 22.84
N GLY A 86 -15.28 -7.94 23.74
CA GLY A 86 -14.97 -7.99 25.17
C GLY A 86 -13.67 -7.33 25.57
N MET A 87 -13.06 -6.53 24.69
CA MET A 87 -11.89 -5.73 25.04
C MET A 87 -12.27 -4.57 25.95
N THR A 88 -11.45 -4.35 26.96
CA THR A 88 -11.65 -3.25 27.92
C THR A 88 -10.44 -2.30 27.89
N PRO A 89 -10.67 -0.98 27.93
CA PRO A 89 -11.96 -0.27 27.97
C PRO A 89 -12.72 -0.31 26.61
N ASP A 90 -14.00 0.05 26.58
CA ASP A 90 -14.84 0.07 25.35
C ASP A 90 -14.20 0.87 24.20
N THR A 91 -13.41 1.88 24.52
CA THR A 91 -12.65 2.65 23.53
C THR A 91 -11.63 1.81 22.78
N PHE A 92 -11.07 0.80 23.45
CA PHE A 92 -10.13 -0.14 22.85
C PHE A 92 -10.85 -1.11 21.91
N GLU A 93 -12.03 -1.60 22.29
CA GLU A 93 -12.88 -2.42 21.42
C GLU A 93 -13.29 -1.66 20.15
N ASN A 94 -13.69 -0.39 20.29
CA ASN A 94 -14.04 0.47 19.16
C ASN A 94 -12.85 0.71 18.22
N TRP A 95 -11.66 0.94 18.79
CA TRP A 95 -10.42 1.09 18.03
C TRP A 95 -10.09 -0.19 17.23
N CYS A 96 -10.20 -1.36 17.88
CA CYS A 96 -9.96 -2.66 17.22
C CYS A 96 -10.94 -2.90 16.06
N ASN A 97 -12.22 -2.63 16.26
CA ASN A 97 -13.25 -2.76 15.22
C ASN A 97 -12.97 -1.82 14.03
N ALA A 98 -12.62 -0.56 14.30
CA ALA A 98 -12.26 0.41 13.25
C ALA A 98 -11.03 -0.02 12.47
N MET A 99 -10.02 -0.57 13.14
CA MET A 99 -8.84 -1.14 12.49
C MET A 99 -9.21 -2.33 11.61
N GLY A 100 -10.14 -3.20 12.05
CA GLY A 100 -10.58 -4.37 11.30
C GLY A 100 -11.26 -4.04 9.97
N GLU A 101 -11.94 -2.90 9.87
CA GLU A 101 -12.53 -2.43 8.60
C GLU A 101 -11.48 -2.08 7.55
N THR A 102 -10.31 -1.62 7.98
CA THR A 102 -9.23 -1.16 7.11
C THR A 102 -8.13 -2.19 6.92
N LEU A 103 -7.78 -2.91 7.97
CA LEU A 103 -6.72 -3.91 8.06
C LEU A 103 -7.29 -5.26 8.51
N PRO A 104 -8.11 -5.92 7.70
CA PRO A 104 -8.70 -7.21 8.08
C PRO A 104 -7.61 -8.29 8.25
N GLY A 105 -7.71 -9.06 9.32
CA GLY A 105 -6.74 -10.09 9.69
C GLY A 105 -5.45 -9.54 10.31
N ALA A 106 -5.42 -8.26 10.69
CA ALA A 106 -4.29 -7.71 11.42
C ALA A 106 -4.28 -8.23 12.86
N THR A 107 -3.09 -8.38 13.41
CA THR A 107 -2.86 -8.67 14.81
C THR A 107 -2.15 -7.49 15.47
N PHE A 108 -2.38 -7.30 16.75
CA PHE A 108 -1.76 -6.22 17.50
C PHE A 108 -1.31 -6.69 18.89
N SER A 109 -0.31 -6.01 19.40
CA SER A 109 0.09 -6.10 20.80
C SER A 109 0.43 -4.72 21.34
N SER A 110 0.09 -4.48 22.60
CA SER A 110 0.39 -3.24 23.29
C SER A 110 1.10 -3.53 24.61
N GLU A 111 2.16 -2.78 24.90
CA GLU A 111 2.98 -2.93 26.09
C GLU A 111 3.25 -1.55 26.70
N TRP A 112 3.29 -1.50 28.04
CA TRP A 112 3.71 -0.32 28.79
C TRP A 112 5.00 -0.61 29.53
N ASP A 113 6.07 0.10 29.18
CA ASP A 113 7.32 0.07 29.95
C ASP A 113 7.30 1.19 31.02
N GLY A 114 7.01 0.82 32.24
CA GLY A 114 6.99 1.75 33.37
C GLY A 114 8.37 2.35 33.74
N GLY A 115 9.46 1.76 33.23
CA GLY A 115 10.82 2.25 33.48
C GLY A 115 11.19 3.42 32.56
N SER A 116 10.95 3.27 31.28
CA SER A 116 11.16 4.33 30.26
C SER A 116 9.96 5.26 30.13
N ARG A 117 8.80 4.85 30.58
CA ARG A 117 7.48 5.48 30.39
C ARG A 117 7.05 5.52 28.92
N ASP A 118 7.41 4.46 28.18
CA ASP A 118 7.05 4.32 26.80
C ASP A 118 5.85 3.36 26.64
N PHE A 119 4.91 3.76 25.81
CA PHE A 119 3.82 2.90 25.36
C PHE A 119 4.18 2.35 23.99
N ILE A 120 4.32 1.04 23.88
CA ILE A 120 4.75 0.37 22.65
C ILE A 120 3.55 -0.33 22.05
N THR A 121 3.20 0.03 20.82
CA THR A 121 2.18 -0.64 20.03
C THR A 121 2.82 -1.32 18.83
N THR A 122 2.59 -2.60 18.67
CA THR A 122 3.00 -3.37 17.50
C THR A 122 1.77 -3.84 16.75
N ILE A 123 1.68 -3.51 15.46
CA ILE A 123 0.62 -3.96 14.57
C ILE A 123 1.25 -4.75 13.43
N THR A 124 0.75 -5.96 13.22
CA THR A 124 1.18 -6.86 12.15
C THR A 124 0.00 -7.17 11.25
N TRP A 125 0.12 -7.03 9.95
CA TRP A 125 -0.96 -7.29 9.00
C TRP A 125 -0.47 -8.11 7.81
N PRO A 126 -1.35 -8.92 7.18
CA PRO A 126 -1.00 -9.66 5.98
C PRO A 126 -0.83 -8.71 4.79
N GLU A 127 0.34 -8.67 4.18
CA GLU A 127 0.54 -7.92 2.94
C GLU A 127 -0.27 -8.55 1.80
N ARG A 128 -1.10 -7.75 1.13
CA ARG A 128 -1.84 -8.18 -0.05
C ARG A 128 -0.90 -8.26 -1.25
N MET A 129 -0.60 -9.49 -1.65
CA MET A 129 0.07 -9.89 -2.90
C MET A 129 1.46 -9.28 -3.15
N LYS A 130 2.47 -10.04 -2.86
CA LYS A 130 3.75 -9.98 -3.56
C LYS A 130 3.67 -10.93 -4.76
N PHE A 131 3.65 -10.38 -5.96
CA PHE A 131 3.51 -11.16 -7.21
C PHE A 131 4.69 -12.09 -7.50
N TRP A 132 5.78 -12.04 -6.71
CA TRP A 132 7.05 -12.72 -7.01
C TRP A 132 7.79 -13.34 -5.83
N GLU A 133 7.24 -13.43 -4.64
CA GLU A 133 7.91 -14.17 -3.55
C GLU A 133 7.26 -15.50 -3.27
N PRO A 134 8.06 -16.60 -3.16
CA PRO A 134 7.55 -17.86 -2.66
C PRO A 134 7.09 -17.69 -1.22
N THR A 135 5.94 -18.23 -0.93
CA THR A 135 5.23 -18.38 0.34
C THR A 135 6.10 -18.40 1.61
N ASP A 136 6.70 -17.26 1.96
CA ASP A 136 7.17 -17.02 3.31
C ASP A 136 6.26 -15.94 3.91
N ASN A 137 5.82 -16.16 5.15
CA ASN A 137 4.87 -15.39 5.92
C ASN A 137 5.07 -13.88 5.71
N ASN A 138 4.27 -13.30 4.79
CA ASN A 138 4.35 -11.89 4.42
C ASN A 138 3.59 -11.05 5.45
N GLU A 139 4.15 -10.94 6.64
CA GLU A 139 3.66 -10.06 7.68
C GLU A 139 4.50 -8.77 7.67
N ALA A 140 3.84 -7.65 7.51
CA ALA A 140 4.45 -6.35 7.71
C ALA A 140 4.16 -5.89 9.14
N GLU A 141 5.16 -5.36 9.83
CA GLU A 141 5.08 -4.90 11.21
C GLU A 141 5.33 -3.39 11.28
N VAL A 142 4.49 -2.69 12.02
CA VAL A 142 4.73 -1.32 12.47
C VAL A 142 4.83 -1.31 13.99
N ARG A 143 5.93 -0.75 14.50
CA ARG A 143 6.13 -0.44 15.91
C ARG A 143 6.08 1.06 16.08
N ASP A 144 5.24 1.51 16.98
CA ASP A 144 5.25 2.89 17.48
C ASP A 144 5.62 2.89 18.96
N SER A 145 6.53 3.77 19.32
CA SER A 145 6.98 3.99 20.70
C SER A 145 6.84 5.47 21.02
N SER A 146 5.98 5.81 21.95
CA SER A 146 5.70 7.20 22.38
C SER A 146 5.59 7.36 23.88
#